data_dfa19043ae0bb6a5a927e43e43d572d4
#
_entry.id   dfa19043ae0bb6a5a927e43e43d572d4
#
_cell.length_a   1.000
_cell.length_b   1.000
_cell.length_c   1.000
_cell.angle_alpha   90.00
_cell.angle_beta   90.00
_cell.angle_gamma   90.00
#
_symmetry.space_group_name_H-M   'P 1'
#
loop_
_entity.id
_entity.type
_entity.pdbx_description
1 polymer ?
#
loop_
_entity_poly.entity_id
_entity_poly.type
_entity_poly.pdbx_seq_one_letter_code
_entity_poly.pdbx_strand_id
1 'polypeptide(L)' 'AGALALLAGAPARAEANLSKAAVGYQDVPSNGKVCAQCVYFEFYPATSAGPASRCKLVAGLINPAGWCEVWAPKA' A
#
# COMPACT_ATOMS: atom_id res chain seq x y z
N ALA A 1 1.08 24.07 18.36
CA ALA A 1 1.20 23.53 18.18
C ALA A 1 1.49 22.74 17.96
N GLY A 2 1.68 22.81 18.14
CA GLY A 2 1.91 22.10 17.88
C GLY A 2 2.04 21.58 17.29
N ALA A 3 1.57 21.59 17.10
CA ALA A 3 1.53 20.97 16.64
C ALA A 3 2.22 20.67 15.96
N LEU A 4 2.59 21.00 15.92
CA LEU A 4 3.07 20.55 15.41
C LEU A 4 3.74 19.77 15.29
N ALA A 5 3.86 19.70 15.51
CA ALA A 5 4.24 18.96 15.43
C ALA A 5 4.33 18.15 15.23
N LEU A 6 4.20 18.21 15.21
CA LEU A 6 4.16 17.41 14.94
C LEU A 6 4.35 16.96 14.19
N LEU A 7 4.16 17.37 14.04
CA LEU A 7 4.28 16.92 13.14
C LEU A 7 5.09 16.58 12.58
N ALA A 8 5.28 16.85 12.61
CA ALA A 8 6.20 16.61 12.02
C ALA A 8 6.70 15.37 11.88
N GLY A 9 7.01 15.08 12.34
CA GLY A 9 7.65 14.07 12.12
C GLY A 9 7.29 12.91 11.56
N ALA A 10 6.64 12.51 11.59
CA ALA A 10 6.39 11.35 11.25
C ALA A 10 6.26 11.01 9.98
N PRO A 11 6.90 11.43 9.36
CA PRO A 11 6.79 11.35 8.08
C PRO A 11 6.59 10.10 7.38
N ALA A 12 7.49 9.36 7.25
CA ALA A 12 7.41 8.29 6.36
C ALA A 12 6.32 7.33 6.65
N ARG A 13 5.94 7.30 7.92
CA ARG A 13 5.01 6.40 8.27
C ARG A 13 3.67 6.79 7.89
N ALA A 14 3.41 8.00 7.75
CA ALA A 14 2.11 8.48 7.44
C ALA A 14 1.63 7.98 6.12
N GLU A 15 2.51 7.51 5.30
CA GLU A 15 2.11 7.07 4.01
C GLU A 15 1.19 5.88 3.99
N ALA A 16 1.29 5.02 4.95
CA ALA A 16 0.50 3.79 4.94
C ALA A 16 -0.70 3.92 5.86
N ASN A 17 -1.47 4.97 5.71
CA ASN A 17 -2.62 5.16 6.58
C ASN A 17 -3.97 5.07 5.91
N LEU A 18 -4.05 4.73 4.63
CA LEU A 18 -5.33 4.50 3.98
C LEU A 18 -5.76 3.06 4.26
N SER A 19 -6.98 2.89 4.71
CA SER A 19 -7.48 1.54 4.95
C SER A 19 -7.81 0.88 3.62
N LYS A 20 -7.79 -0.45 3.62
CA LYS A 20 -8.15 -1.20 2.42
C LYS A 20 -9.57 -0.89 1.99
N ALA A 21 -10.48 -0.72 2.94
CA ALA A 21 -11.85 -0.42 2.61
C ALA A 21 -11.99 0.95 1.95
N ALA A 22 -11.20 1.91 2.39
CA ALA A 22 -11.30 3.27 1.84
C ALA A 22 -10.87 3.34 0.39
N VAL A 23 -10.01 2.43 -0.06
CA VAL A 23 -9.50 2.45 -1.43
C VAL A 23 -10.02 1.28 -2.27
N GLY A 24 -11.01 0.57 -1.78
CA GLY A 24 -11.59 -0.54 -2.54
C GLY A 24 -10.61 -1.64 -2.86
N TYR A 25 -9.70 -1.94 -1.93
CA TYR A 25 -8.68 -2.96 -2.15
C TYR A 25 -9.33 -4.32 -2.38
N GLN A 26 -8.77 -5.09 -3.32
CA GLN A 26 -9.20 -6.46 -3.58
C GLN A 26 -7.96 -7.33 -3.84
N ASP A 27 -8.09 -8.62 -3.57
CA ASP A 27 -6.97 -9.56 -3.71
C ASP A 27 -6.82 -10.10 -5.12
N VAL A 28 -7.57 -9.57 -6.07
CA VAL A 28 -7.50 -10.02 -7.46
C VAL A 28 -7.26 -8.83 -8.36
N PRO A 29 -6.73 -9.04 -9.56
CA PRO A 29 -6.45 -7.93 -10.47
C PRO A 29 -7.72 -7.24 -10.95
N SER A 30 -7.57 -6.01 -11.40
CA SER A 30 -8.65 -5.27 -12.04
C SER A 30 -8.15 -4.84 -13.42
N ASN A 31 -8.79 -5.35 -14.46
CA ASN A 31 -8.44 -5.02 -15.84
C ASN A 31 -6.95 -5.19 -16.14
N GLY A 32 -6.37 -6.26 -15.61
CA GLY A 32 -4.95 -6.55 -15.82
C GLY A 32 -4.00 -5.74 -14.95
N LYS A 33 -4.53 -4.89 -14.08
CA LYS A 33 -3.71 -4.07 -13.19
C LYS A 33 -3.52 -4.81 -11.87
N VAL A 34 -2.26 -4.91 -11.44
CA VAL A 34 -1.93 -5.62 -10.19
C VAL A 34 -1.03 -4.76 -9.33
N CYS A 35 -1.11 -4.96 -8.02
CA CYS A 35 -0.29 -4.20 -7.08
C CYS A 35 1.19 -4.31 -7.39
N ALA A 36 1.66 -5.46 -7.84
CA ALA A 36 3.07 -5.65 -8.16
C ALA A 36 3.57 -4.68 -9.23
N GLN A 37 2.70 -4.11 -10.02
CA GLN A 37 3.05 -3.13 -11.05
C GLN A 37 2.67 -1.72 -10.69
N CYS A 38 2.29 -1.51 -9.43
CA CYS A 38 1.93 -0.18 -8.94
C CYS A 38 3.17 0.55 -8.44
N VAL A 39 3.24 1.83 -8.70
CA VAL A 39 4.39 2.64 -8.29
C VAL A 39 4.54 2.70 -6.76
N TYR A 40 3.48 2.45 -6.02
CA TYR A 40 3.53 2.46 -4.56
C TYR A 40 3.80 1.09 -3.94
N PHE A 41 3.99 0.06 -4.76
CA PHE A 41 4.18 -1.29 -4.25
C PHE A 41 5.57 -1.46 -3.65
N GLU A 42 5.63 -2.13 -2.48
CA GLU A 42 6.89 -2.45 -1.81
C GLU A 42 6.97 -3.96 -1.68
N PHE A 43 7.87 -4.57 -2.44
CA PHE A 43 8.03 -6.01 -2.43
C PHE A 43 8.81 -6.48 -1.21
N TYR A 44 8.28 -7.50 -0.55
CA TYR A 44 9.00 -8.25 0.47
C TYR A 44 8.75 -9.73 0.20
N PRO A 45 9.78 -10.57 0.28
CA PRO A 45 9.59 -12.01 0.05
C PRO A 45 8.58 -12.58 1.03
N ALA A 46 7.78 -13.51 0.56
CA ALA A 46 6.84 -14.20 1.44
C ALA A 46 7.59 -14.96 2.52
N THR A 47 6.94 -15.12 3.66
CA THR A 47 7.50 -15.86 4.80
C THR A 47 6.62 -17.07 5.07
N SER A 48 6.99 -17.86 6.08
CA SER A 48 6.16 -18.98 6.47
C SER A 48 4.79 -18.54 6.96
N ALA A 49 4.66 -17.27 7.34
CA ALA A 49 3.37 -16.74 7.77
C ALA A 49 2.54 -16.24 6.57
N GLY A 50 3.10 -16.21 5.37
CA GLY A 50 2.38 -15.81 4.18
C GLY A 50 3.00 -14.60 3.50
N PRO A 51 2.24 -13.91 2.65
CA PRO A 51 2.72 -12.74 1.93
C PRO A 51 3.19 -11.65 2.88
N ALA A 52 4.21 -10.91 2.48
CA ALA A 52 4.76 -9.85 3.33
C ALA A 52 4.85 -8.51 2.61
N SER A 53 4.49 -8.44 1.34
CA SER A 53 4.56 -7.18 0.58
C SER A 53 3.59 -6.14 1.12
N ARG A 54 3.89 -4.89 0.83
CA ARG A 54 3.14 -3.76 1.36
C ARG A 54 2.97 -2.68 0.31
N CYS A 55 2.22 -1.66 0.65
CA CYS A 55 1.99 -0.49 -0.19
C CYS A 55 2.37 0.76 0.60
N LYS A 56 2.93 1.74 -0.06
CA LYS A 56 3.29 2.99 0.62
C LYS A 56 2.09 3.77 1.10
N LEU A 57 0.92 3.56 0.51
CA LEU A 57 -0.27 4.32 0.83
C LEU A 57 -1.30 3.54 1.64
N VAL A 58 -1.38 2.24 1.48
CA VAL A 58 -2.43 1.41 2.06
C VAL A 58 -1.89 0.60 3.22
N ALA A 59 -2.58 0.67 4.35
CA ALA A 59 -2.14 -0.03 5.54
C ALA A 59 -2.33 -1.54 5.41
N GLY A 60 -1.41 -2.29 5.98
CA GLY A 60 -1.51 -3.74 6.05
C GLY A 60 -0.78 -4.45 4.93
N LEU A 61 -0.87 -5.76 4.93
CA LEU A 61 -0.21 -6.60 3.93
C LEU A 61 -0.98 -6.54 2.62
N ILE A 62 -0.24 -6.56 1.52
CA ILE A 62 -0.80 -6.40 0.19
C ILE A 62 -0.45 -7.62 -0.65
N ASN A 63 -1.45 -8.18 -1.32
CA ASN A 63 -1.23 -9.26 -2.26
C ASN A 63 -0.67 -8.67 -3.55
N PRO A 64 0.47 -9.18 -4.05
CA PRO A 64 1.02 -8.66 -5.31
C PRO A 64 0.06 -8.74 -6.48
N ALA A 65 -0.89 -9.67 -6.46
CA ALA A 65 -1.89 -9.79 -7.52
C ALA A 65 -3.15 -8.98 -7.26
N GLY A 66 -3.18 -8.21 -6.17
CA GLY A 66 -4.35 -7.42 -5.83
C GLY A 66 -4.41 -6.10 -6.60
N TRP A 67 -5.37 -5.27 -6.21
CA TRP A 67 -5.58 -3.97 -6.85
C TRP A 67 -6.33 -3.06 -5.88
N CYS A 68 -6.15 -1.75 -6.01
CA CYS A 68 -6.96 -0.79 -5.29
C CYS A 68 -7.13 0.48 -6.13
N GLU A 69 -8.00 1.37 -5.65
CA GLU A 69 -8.38 2.55 -6.43
C GLU A 69 -7.27 3.59 -6.56
N VAL A 70 -6.26 3.55 -5.71
CA VAL A 70 -5.14 4.48 -5.84
C VAL A 70 -3.99 3.89 -6.65
N TRP A 71 -4.23 2.77 -7.31
CA TRP A 71 -3.22 2.13 -8.17
C TRP A 71 -2.74 3.10 -9.24
N ALA A 72 -1.43 3.14 -9.44
CA ALA A 72 -0.83 3.95 -10.48
C ALA A 72 0.32 3.15 -11.11
N PRO A 73 0.46 3.20 -12.44
CA PRO A 73 1.46 2.38 -13.11
C PRO A 73 2.87 2.87 -12.80
N LYS A 74 3.79 1.93 -12.79
CA LYS A 74 5.20 2.28 -12.74
C LYS A 74 5.59 2.99 -14.03
N ALA A 75 6.50 3.93 -13.91
CA ALA A 75 6.94 4.70 -15.05
C ALA A 75 7.80 3.86 -16.00
#